data_c06aedc6406d73462f9de4be18f78849
#
_entry.id   c06aedc6406d73462f9de4be18f78849
#
_cell.length_a   1.000
_cell.length_b   1.000
_cell.length_c   1.000
_cell.angle_alpha   90.00
_cell.angle_beta   90.00
_cell.angle_gamma   90.00
#
_symmetry.space_group_name_H-M   'P 1'
#
loop_
_entity.id
_entity.type
_entity.pdbx_description
1 polymer ?
#
loop_
_entity_poly.entity_id
_entity_poly.type
_entity_poly.pdbx_seq_one_letter_code
_entity_poly.pdbx_strand_id
1 'polypeptide(L)'
;MPISEEHVGRSYPATAPYEVSRAKIAEFARALSDPDNPAYAGLDPVAPPTFAVVLASAAWDAMFADPELELSLSRTVHADQRFAWHRPLRAGDAVQAQLKIEKVRARGATAIITISVLLSTTDGEELCTATSTLMHTNVEAA
;
A
#
# COMPACT_ATOMS: atom_id res chain seq x y z
N MET A 1 23.52 -4.59 4.99
CA MET A 1 23.10 -3.66 6.09
C MET A 1 21.59 -3.65 6.17
N PRO A 2 21.01 -3.90 7.32
CA PRO A 2 19.57 -3.83 7.45
C PRO A 2 19.06 -2.41 7.19
N ILE A 3 17.75 -2.29 7.00
CA ILE A 3 17.13 -1.00 6.76
C ILE A 3 17.50 0.01 7.85
N SER A 4 17.81 1.23 7.44
CA SER A 4 18.25 2.30 8.32
C SER A 4 17.82 3.66 7.77
N GLU A 5 18.15 4.72 8.50
CA GLU A 5 17.86 6.10 8.08
C GLU A 5 18.48 6.47 6.73
N GLU A 6 19.54 5.79 6.33
CA GLU A 6 20.20 6.02 5.03
C GLU A 6 19.27 5.70 3.85
N HIS A 7 18.26 4.88 4.05
CA HIS A 7 17.32 4.46 3.01
C HIS A 7 16.11 5.39 2.88
N VAL A 8 15.99 6.40 3.76
CA VAL A 8 14.91 7.39 3.67
C VAL A 8 15.00 8.13 2.34
N GLY A 9 13.86 8.28 1.68
CA GLY A 9 13.78 8.89 0.35
C GLY A 9 13.88 7.91 -0.81
N ARG A 10 14.25 6.65 -0.53
CA ARG A 10 14.30 5.63 -1.59
C ARG A 10 12.90 5.36 -2.11
N SER A 11 12.76 5.34 -3.42
CA SER A 11 11.50 4.99 -4.08
C SER A 11 11.74 3.87 -5.06
N TYR A 12 10.65 3.20 -5.43
CA TYR A 12 10.67 2.05 -6.33
C TYR A 12 9.85 2.35 -7.57
N PRO A 13 10.06 1.64 -8.68
CA PRO A 13 9.22 1.81 -9.86
C PRO A 13 7.75 1.54 -9.54
N ALA A 14 6.86 2.24 -10.23
CA ALA A 14 5.42 2.01 -10.08
C ALA A 14 5.06 0.58 -10.48
N THR A 15 4.04 0.04 -9.82
CA THR A 15 3.51 -1.28 -10.16
C THR A 15 2.89 -1.29 -11.55
N ALA A 16 2.67 -2.47 -12.10
CA ALA A 16 1.86 -2.63 -13.30
C ALA A 16 0.44 -2.10 -13.04
N PRO A 17 -0.25 -1.57 -14.07
CA PRO A 17 -1.60 -1.08 -13.88
C PRO A 17 -2.54 -2.17 -13.39
N TYR A 18 -3.37 -1.82 -12.40
CA TYR A 18 -4.44 -2.66 -11.88
C TYR A 18 -5.77 -2.04 -12.28
N GLU A 19 -6.63 -2.81 -12.94
CA GLU A 19 -7.95 -2.35 -13.31
C GLU A 19 -8.95 -2.65 -12.18
N VAL A 20 -9.54 -1.59 -11.63
CA VAL A 20 -10.58 -1.71 -10.61
C VAL A 20 -11.86 -2.17 -11.29
N SER A 21 -12.40 -3.34 -10.87
CA SER A 21 -13.59 -3.91 -11.47
C SER A 21 -14.80 -3.83 -10.55
N ARG A 22 -16.00 -3.81 -11.14
CA ARG A 22 -17.25 -3.89 -10.36
C ARG A 22 -17.31 -5.18 -9.55
N ALA A 23 -16.85 -6.28 -10.12
CA ALA A 23 -16.83 -7.58 -9.45
C ALA A 23 -15.95 -7.54 -8.19
N LYS A 24 -14.78 -6.95 -8.29
CA LYS A 24 -13.86 -6.86 -7.14
C LYS A 24 -14.39 -5.91 -6.07
N ILE A 25 -15.01 -4.80 -6.46
CA ILE A 25 -15.65 -3.88 -5.51
C ILE A 25 -16.74 -4.62 -4.72
N ALA A 26 -17.61 -5.37 -5.41
CA ALA A 26 -18.68 -6.14 -4.77
C ALA A 26 -18.12 -7.22 -3.83
N GLU A 27 -17.07 -7.91 -4.25
CA GLU A 27 -16.38 -8.92 -3.45
C GLU A 27 -15.82 -8.32 -2.16
N PHE A 28 -15.16 -7.18 -2.27
CA PHE A 28 -14.57 -6.50 -1.12
C PHE A 28 -15.65 -5.96 -0.16
N ALA A 29 -16.75 -5.43 -0.71
CA ALA A 29 -17.88 -4.98 0.09
C ALA A 29 -18.51 -6.13 0.90
N ARG A 30 -18.61 -7.31 0.29
CA ARG A 30 -19.09 -8.51 1.02
C ARG A 30 -18.13 -8.88 2.15
N ALA A 31 -16.84 -8.79 1.91
CA ALA A 31 -15.82 -9.07 2.94
C ALA A 31 -15.91 -8.09 4.12
N LEU A 32 -16.38 -6.87 3.88
CA LEU A 32 -16.60 -5.86 4.92
C LEU A 32 -17.99 -5.98 5.57
N SER A 33 -18.80 -6.96 5.17
CA SER A 33 -20.18 -7.13 5.61
C SER A 33 -21.09 -5.94 5.25
N ASP A 34 -20.83 -5.30 4.11
CA ASP A 34 -21.60 -4.16 3.63
C ASP A 34 -21.98 -4.31 2.14
N PRO A 35 -22.53 -5.48 1.74
CA PRO A 35 -22.79 -5.77 0.33
C PRO A 35 -23.94 -4.93 -0.27
N ASP A 36 -24.83 -4.42 0.58
CA ASP A 36 -26.02 -3.70 0.13
C ASP A 36 -25.83 -2.18 0.08
N ASN A 37 -24.63 -1.70 0.38
CA ASN A 37 -24.35 -0.27 0.31
C ASN A 37 -24.45 0.19 -1.15
N PRO A 38 -25.34 1.15 -1.46
CA PRO A 38 -25.57 1.57 -2.85
C PRO A 38 -24.34 2.21 -3.50
N ALA A 39 -23.40 2.74 -2.73
CA ALA A 39 -22.16 3.30 -3.26
C ALA A 39 -21.29 2.24 -3.96
N TYR A 40 -21.39 0.97 -3.53
CA TYR A 40 -20.58 -0.14 -4.03
C TYR A 40 -21.28 -0.96 -5.10
N ALA A 41 -22.45 -0.53 -5.54
CA ALA A 41 -23.29 -1.27 -6.50
C ALA A 41 -23.68 -0.39 -7.69
N GLY A 42 -24.32 -1.01 -8.68
CA GLY A 42 -24.84 -0.32 -9.84
C GLY A 42 -23.83 -0.24 -10.98
N LEU A 43 -24.03 0.73 -11.87
CA LEU A 43 -23.23 0.86 -13.10
C LEU A 43 -21.90 1.58 -12.87
N ASP A 44 -21.83 2.45 -11.86
CA ASP A 44 -20.65 3.27 -11.59
C ASP A 44 -20.30 3.25 -10.08
N PRO A 45 -19.97 2.07 -9.54
CA PRO A 45 -19.68 1.97 -8.11
C PRO A 45 -18.32 2.56 -7.76
N VAL A 46 -18.21 3.05 -6.52
CA VAL A 46 -16.93 3.39 -5.91
C VAL A 46 -16.45 2.22 -5.07
N ALA A 47 -15.15 2.07 -4.92
CA ALA A 47 -14.58 1.07 -4.03
C ALA A 47 -14.67 1.52 -2.58
N PRO A 48 -14.86 0.58 -1.63
CA PRO A 48 -14.71 0.92 -0.22
C PRO A 48 -13.33 1.56 0.04
N PRO A 49 -13.25 2.58 0.91
CA PRO A 49 -11.97 3.29 1.10
C PRO A 49 -10.79 2.41 1.46
N THR A 50 -11.00 1.38 2.26
CA THR A 50 -9.92 0.47 2.66
C THR A 50 -9.45 -0.45 1.54
N PHE A 51 -10.18 -0.53 0.42
CA PHE A 51 -9.72 -1.27 -0.76
C PHE A 51 -8.38 -0.76 -1.28
N ALA A 52 -8.05 0.50 -1.03
CA ALA A 52 -6.78 1.09 -1.42
C ALA A 52 -5.58 0.32 -0.88
N VAL A 53 -5.71 -0.37 0.27
CA VAL A 53 -4.60 -1.14 0.82
C VAL A 53 -4.23 -2.34 -0.06
N VAL A 54 -5.20 -2.90 -0.78
CA VAL A 54 -4.95 -4.00 -1.72
C VAL A 54 -3.99 -3.54 -2.82
N LEU A 55 -4.22 -2.35 -3.36
CA LEU A 55 -3.37 -1.77 -4.40
C LEU A 55 -2.03 -1.30 -3.84
N ALA A 56 -2.05 -0.66 -2.67
CA ALA A 56 -0.85 -0.14 -2.03
C ALA A 56 0.10 -1.27 -1.62
N SER A 57 -0.43 -2.37 -1.09
CA SER A 57 0.40 -3.50 -0.63
C SER A 57 1.11 -4.21 -1.79
N ALA A 58 0.59 -4.12 -3.00
CA ALA A 58 1.27 -4.65 -4.17
C ALA A 58 2.61 -3.92 -4.41
N ALA A 59 2.70 -2.65 -4.06
CA ALA A 59 3.94 -1.88 -4.18
C ALA A 59 4.98 -2.27 -3.12
N TRP A 60 4.57 -2.91 -2.03
CA TRP A 60 5.50 -3.36 -0.98
C TRP A 60 6.45 -4.44 -1.48
N ASP A 61 6.05 -5.22 -2.46
CA ASP A 61 6.85 -6.34 -2.97
C ASP A 61 8.24 -5.89 -3.43
N ALA A 62 8.32 -4.73 -4.09
CA ALA A 62 9.60 -4.19 -4.54
C ALA A 62 10.52 -3.83 -3.37
N MET A 63 9.96 -3.28 -2.30
CA MET A 63 10.72 -2.95 -1.09
C MET A 63 11.20 -4.21 -0.38
N PHE A 64 10.32 -5.20 -0.19
CA PHE A 64 10.68 -6.46 0.46
C PHE A 64 11.67 -7.29 -0.38
N ALA A 65 11.68 -7.10 -1.68
CA ALA A 65 12.63 -7.76 -2.58
C ALA A 65 14.00 -7.07 -2.63
N ASP A 66 14.11 -5.87 -2.09
CA ASP A 66 15.36 -5.10 -2.11
C ASP A 66 16.37 -5.73 -1.15
N PRO A 67 17.47 -6.33 -1.66
CA PRO A 67 18.42 -7.05 -0.80
C PRO A 67 19.19 -6.15 0.16
N GLU A 68 19.30 -4.85 -0.14
CA GLU A 68 20.00 -3.92 0.75
C GLU A 68 19.25 -3.68 2.06
N LEU A 69 17.93 -3.89 2.07
CA LEU A 69 17.12 -3.60 3.23
C LEU A 69 17.00 -4.78 4.20
N GLU A 70 17.28 -5.98 3.75
CA GLU A 70 17.20 -7.22 4.53
C GLU A 70 15.84 -7.39 5.24
N LEU A 71 14.75 -7.00 4.54
CA LEU A 71 13.40 -7.10 5.08
C LEU A 71 12.78 -8.47 4.81
N SER A 72 11.92 -8.90 5.74
CA SER A 72 11.14 -10.10 5.60
C SER A 72 9.70 -9.82 6.01
N LEU A 73 8.74 -10.17 5.15
CA LEU A 73 7.33 -9.98 5.45
C LEU A 73 6.91 -10.78 6.68
N SER A 74 7.46 -11.97 6.87
CA SER A 74 7.16 -12.82 8.03
C SER A 74 7.62 -12.23 9.36
N ARG A 75 8.49 -11.22 9.32
CA ARG A 75 8.99 -10.52 10.49
C ARG A 75 8.45 -9.10 10.62
N THR A 76 7.40 -8.80 9.88
CA THR A 76 6.82 -7.46 9.78
C THR A 76 5.40 -7.44 10.33
N VAL A 77 5.11 -6.44 11.15
CA VAL A 77 3.76 -6.14 11.63
C VAL A 77 3.30 -4.83 11.01
N HIS A 78 2.10 -4.83 10.44
CA HIS A 78 1.45 -3.64 9.91
C HIS A 78 0.78 -2.92 11.08
N ALA A 79 1.39 -1.84 11.56
CA ALA A 79 0.98 -1.20 12.82
C ALA A 79 -0.03 -0.08 12.63
N ASP A 80 0.04 0.66 11.52
CA ASP A 80 -0.84 1.80 11.28
C ASP A 80 -1.06 2.01 9.79
N GLN A 81 -2.24 2.53 9.44
CA GLN A 81 -2.61 2.82 8.06
C GLN A 81 -3.38 4.13 7.99
N ARG A 82 -2.97 5.00 7.04
CA ARG A 82 -3.64 6.27 6.76
C ARG A 82 -3.87 6.40 5.27
N PHE A 83 -4.98 7.05 4.91
CA PHE A 83 -5.29 7.37 3.52
C PHE A 83 -5.59 8.85 3.39
N ALA A 84 -4.92 9.51 2.45
CA ALA A 84 -5.24 10.89 2.05
C ALA A 84 -5.83 10.83 0.64
N TRP A 85 -7.12 11.09 0.52
CA TRP A 85 -7.89 10.92 -0.71
C TRP A 85 -8.00 12.22 -1.50
N HIS A 86 -7.85 12.12 -2.83
CA HIS A 86 -8.23 13.17 -3.77
C HIS A 86 -9.59 12.87 -4.37
N ARG A 87 -9.87 11.61 -4.67
CA ARG A 87 -11.19 11.09 -5.03
C ARG A 87 -11.27 9.58 -4.77
N PRO A 88 -12.49 9.04 -4.64
CA PRO A 88 -12.65 7.59 -4.49
C PRO A 88 -12.14 6.81 -5.71
N LEU A 89 -11.72 5.58 -5.48
CA LEU A 89 -11.48 4.62 -6.55
C LEU A 89 -12.81 4.22 -7.17
N ARG A 90 -12.88 4.16 -8.49
CA ARG A 90 -14.09 3.79 -9.23
C ARG A 90 -13.83 2.61 -10.13
N ALA A 91 -14.88 1.87 -10.44
CA ALA A 91 -14.80 0.81 -11.45
C ALA A 91 -14.31 1.41 -12.77
N GLY A 92 -13.36 0.72 -13.41
CA GLY A 92 -12.74 1.18 -14.66
C GLY A 92 -11.44 1.95 -14.46
N ASP A 93 -11.11 2.38 -13.24
CA ASP A 93 -9.80 3.01 -12.99
C ASP A 93 -8.68 2.01 -13.24
N ALA A 94 -7.67 2.44 -14.00
CA ALA A 94 -6.41 1.71 -14.16
C ALA A 94 -5.38 2.39 -13.24
N VAL A 95 -4.97 1.70 -12.18
CA VAL A 95 -4.23 2.31 -11.06
C VAL A 95 -2.85 1.72 -10.95
N GLN A 96 -1.86 2.59 -10.79
CA GLN A 96 -0.49 2.22 -10.45
C GLN A 96 -0.18 2.68 -9.05
N ALA A 97 0.72 1.97 -8.38
CA ALA A 97 1.13 2.26 -7.01
C ALA A 97 2.65 2.44 -6.96
N GLN A 98 3.11 3.50 -6.35
CA GLN A 98 4.55 3.77 -6.21
C GLN A 98 4.90 4.03 -4.76
N LEU A 99 5.82 3.22 -4.23
CA LEU A 99 6.25 3.27 -2.84
C LEU A 99 7.48 4.15 -2.68
N LYS A 100 7.47 4.91 -1.58
CA LYS A 100 8.63 5.68 -1.11
C LYS A 100 8.81 5.45 0.38
N ILE A 101 10.05 5.26 0.81
CA ILE A 101 10.40 5.17 2.23
C ILE A 101 10.47 6.58 2.79
N GLU A 102 9.58 6.91 3.72
CA GLU A 102 9.48 8.25 4.29
C GLU A 102 10.28 8.41 5.58
N LYS A 103 10.33 7.37 6.41
CA LYS A 103 10.99 7.45 7.70
C LYS A 103 11.42 6.06 8.16
N VAL A 104 12.57 6.00 8.79
CA VAL A 104 13.07 4.78 9.42
C VAL A 104 13.61 5.12 10.80
N ARG A 105 13.12 4.42 11.80
CA ARG A 105 13.66 4.51 13.17
C ARG A 105 14.13 3.12 13.57
N ALA A 106 15.45 2.93 13.61
CA ALA A 106 16.04 1.67 14.04
C ALA A 106 16.39 1.76 15.52
N ARG A 107 15.97 0.75 16.29
CA ARG A 107 16.27 0.65 17.71
C ARG A 107 16.54 -0.81 18.04
N GLY A 108 17.80 -1.15 18.27
CA GLY A 108 18.19 -2.54 18.49
C GLY A 108 17.86 -3.41 17.28
N ALA A 109 17.17 -4.51 17.52
CA ALA A 109 16.74 -5.44 16.46
C ALA A 109 15.45 -5.01 15.75
N THR A 110 14.82 -3.93 16.20
CA THR A 110 13.53 -3.48 15.65
C THR A 110 13.70 -2.21 14.82
N ALA A 111 13.06 -2.17 13.66
CA ALA A 111 12.96 -0.97 12.84
C ALA A 111 11.49 -0.59 12.69
N ILE A 112 11.18 0.69 12.91
CA ILE A 112 9.86 1.26 12.63
C ILE A 112 9.99 2.01 11.32
N ILE A 113 9.24 1.57 10.32
CA ILE A 113 9.35 2.06 8.94
C ILE A 113 8.05 2.73 8.56
N THR A 114 8.13 3.98 8.11
CA THR A 114 6.98 4.67 7.53
C THR A 114 7.17 4.72 6.03
N ILE A 115 6.21 4.19 5.30
CA ILE A 115 6.19 4.20 3.84
C ILE A 115 4.96 4.93 3.34
N SER A 116 5.09 5.62 2.22
CA SER A 116 3.96 6.17 1.50
C SER A 116 3.84 5.48 0.14
N VAL A 117 2.61 5.20 -0.26
CA VAL A 117 2.33 4.67 -1.58
C VAL A 117 1.36 5.61 -2.26
N LEU A 118 1.80 6.20 -3.36
CA LEU A 118 0.95 7.03 -4.19
C LEU A 118 0.19 6.16 -5.18
N LEU A 119 -1.13 6.20 -5.10
CA LEU A 119 -2.01 5.57 -6.08
C LEU A 119 -2.40 6.63 -7.11
N SER A 120 -2.11 6.36 -8.38
CA SER A 120 -2.44 7.25 -9.48
C SER A 120 -2.96 6.46 -10.68
N THR A 121 -3.75 7.12 -11.52
CA THR A 121 -4.17 6.51 -12.77
C THR A 121 -2.99 6.47 -13.74
N THR A 122 -3.11 5.65 -14.78
CA THR A 122 -2.09 5.60 -15.84
C THR A 122 -1.98 6.92 -16.61
N ASP A 123 -2.99 7.78 -16.51
CA ASP A 123 -2.96 9.14 -17.09
C ASP A 123 -2.28 10.17 -16.18
N GLY A 124 -1.85 9.75 -14.99
CA GLY A 124 -1.16 10.63 -14.06
C GLY A 124 -2.04 11.34 -13.03
N GLU A 125 -3.35 11.02 -12.98
CA GLU A 125 -4.23 11.58 -11.95
C GLU A 125 -3.93 10.94 -10.60
N GLU A 126 -3.60 11.77 -9.61
CA GLU A 126 -3.38 11.28 -8.25
C GLU A 126 -4.70 11.00 -7.55
N LEU A 127 -4.85 9.80 -7.00
CA LEU A 127 -6.08 9.34 -6.36
C LEU A 127 -6.00 9.35 -4.84
N CYS A 128 -4.90 8.83 -4.31
CA CYS A 128 -4.76 8.59 -2.90
C CYS A 128 -3.30 8.41 -2.52
N THR A 129 -2.91 8.92 -1.36
CA THR A 129 -1.64 8.54 -0.73
C THR A 129 -1.94 7.65 0.46
N ALA A 130 -1.46 6.41 0.40
CA ALA A 130 -1.61 5.43 1.48
C ALA A 130 -0.31 5.39 2.28
N THR A 131 -0.37 5.82 3.53
CA THR A 131 0.80 5.84 4.43
C THR A 131 0.67 4.73 5.46
N SER A 132 1.67 3.87 5.51
CA SER A 132 1.71 2.73 6.42
C SER A 132 2.88 2.83 7.36
N THR A 133 2.67 2.43 8.61
CA THR A 133 3.74 2.23 9.57
C THR A 133 3.92 0.74 9.77
N LEU A 134 5.14 0.26 9.54
CA LEU A 134 5.51 -1.14 9.68
C LEU A 134 6.53 -1.28 10.79
N MET A 135 6.39 -2.35 11.57
CA MET A 135 7.40 -2.72 12.56
C MET A 135 8.08 -4.00 12.09
N HIS A 136 9.37 -3.93 11.87
CA HIS A 136 10.18 -5.04 11.39
C HIS A 136 11.17 -5.47 12.46
N THR A 137 11.28 -6.78 12.69
CA THR A 137 12.28 -7.35 13.57
C THR A 137 13.39 -7.96 12.73
N ASN A 138 14.59 -7.43 12.85
CA ASN A 138 15.75 -7.92 12.11
C ASN A 138 16.12 -9.33 12.54
N VAL A 139 16.72 -10.09 11.62
CA VAL A 139 17.30 -11.37 11.97
C VAL A 139 18.50 -11.12 12.87
N GLU A 140 18.51 -11.71 14.06
CA GLU A 140 19.68 -11.63 14.92
C GLU A 140 20.84 -12.36 14.23
N ALA A 141 22.01 -11.70 14.22
CA ALA A 141 23.22 -12.37 13.81
C ALA A 141 23.51 -13.50 14.81
N ALA A 142 23.57 -14.73 14.30
CA ALA A 142 23.89 -15.89 15.12
C ALA A 142 25.33 -15.79 15.66
#